data_98d12e7107b08b514df09eaf86235b60
#
_entry.id   98d12e7107b08b514df09eaf86235b60
#
_cell.length_a   1.000
_cell.length_b   1.000
_cell.length_c   1.000
_cell.angle_alpha   90.00
_cell.angle_beta   90.00
_cell.angle_gamma   90.00
#
_symmetry.space_group_name_H-M   'P 1'
#
loop_
_entity.id
_entity.type
_entity.pdbx_description
1 polymer ?
#
loop_
_entity_poly.entity_id
_entity_poly.type
_entity_poly.pdbx_seq_one_letter_code
_entity_poly.pdbx_strand_id
1 'polypeptide(L)'
;MFNEKLNFNFTPEQLVSHTFFVRYPEDFFKFYKDKLIYKNAKPNKAHIALAKLEKCGKLKAIITQNIDGLHQMAGSKNVFELHGSVHRNYCENCRKFYNLDDMLNLDGIVPHCEECGSIVKPDVVLYEEALDDEVVNKAISAISKADLLIIGGTSLVVYPAAGFINYFKGKNIVVINKDNINLIKIMS
;
A
#
# COMPACT_ATOMS: atom_id res chain seq x y z
N MET A 1 -7.58 -1.46 19.66
CA MET A 1 -6.36 -1.76 20.46
C MET A 1 -5.16 -0.98 19.91
N PHE A 2 -5.34 0.34 19.60
CA PHE A 2 -4.30 1.21 19.01
C PHE A 2 -3.83 2.33 19.95
N ASN A 3 -4.41 2.47 21.15
CA ASN A 3 -4.21 3.64 22.02
C ASN A 3 -3.38 3.41 23.30
N GLU A 4 -2.65 2.31 23.41
CA GLU A 4 -1.88 2.04 24.63
C GLU A 4 -0.38 2.27 24.41
N LYS A 5 0.10 3.49 24.55
CA LYS A 5 1.49 3.93 24.82
C LYS A 5 2.09 5.04 23.94
N LEU A 6 1.33 5.62 23.03
CA LEU A 6 1.76 6.91 22.49
C LEU A 6 1.03 8.00 23.30
N ASN A 7 1.77 8.80 24.07
CA ASN A 7 1.25 9.96 24.81
C ASN A 7 0.79 11.11 23.88
N PHE A 8 0.30 10.79 22.68
CA PHE A 8 -0.13 11.75 21.68
C PHE A 8 -1.61 11.52 21.35
N ASN A 9 -2.40 12.59 21.41
CA ASN A 9 -3.80 12.62 20.96
C ASN A 9 -3.90 12.63 19.41
N PHE A 10 -3.09 11.83 18.70
CA PHE A 10 -3.12 11.75 17.23
C PHE A 10 -3.99 10.57 16.77
N THR A 11 -4.76 10.80 15.70
CA THR A 11 -5.48 9.71 15.04
C THR A 11 -4.50 8.82 14.24
N PRO A 12 -4.86 7.56 13.92
CA PRO A 12 -4.03 6.71 13.07
C PRO A 12 -3.65 7.36 11.74
N GLU A 13 -4.57 8.09 11.11
CA GLU A 13 -4.33 8.81 9.85
C GLU A 13 -3.29 9.92 10.02
N GLN A 14 -3.33 10.64 11.14
CA GLN A 14 -2.33 11.67 11.44
C GLN A 14 -0.94 11.07 11.62
N LEU A 15 -0.81 9.92 12.30
CA LEU A 15 0.47 9.23 12.53
C LEU A 15 1.15 8.76 11.24
N VAL A 16 0.38 8.55 10.17
CA VAL A 16 0.88 8.18 8.85
C VAL A 16 0.67 9.28 7.81
N SER A 17 0.76 10.55 8.22
CA SER A 17 0.72 11.71 7.33
C SER A 17 2.12 12.23 7.01
N HIS A 18 2.25 12.91 5.86
CA HIS A 18 3.49 13.59 5.48
C HIS A 18 3.88 14.65 6.51
N THR A 19 2.92 15.43 6.99
CA THR A 19 3.15 16.44 8.04
C THR A 19 3.73 15.84 9.31
N PHE A 20 3.23 14.66 9.74
CA PHE A 20 3.75 13.98 10.92
C PHE A 20 5.17 13.43 10.69
N PHE A 21 5.42 12.83 9.54
CA PHE A 21 6.74 12.36 9.14
C PHE A 21 7.79 13.47 9.20
N VAL A 22 7.47 14.66 8.68
CA VAL A 22 8.40 15.81 8.65
C VAL A 22 8.61 16.42 10.04
N ARG A 23 7.54 16.56 10.84
CA ARG A 23 7.61 17.24 12.15
C ARG A 23 8.11 16.36 13.27
N TYR A 24 7.81 15.07 13.22
CA TYR A 24 8.08 14.10 14.29
C TYR A 24 8.70 12.81 13.73
N PRO A 25 9.85 12.87 13.04
CA PRO A 25 10.43 11.71 12.35
C PRO A 25 10.72 10.54 13.29
N GLU A 26 11.22 10.79 14.50
CA GLU A 26 11.46 9.70 15.45
C GLU A 26 10.18 8.94 15.83
N ASP A 27 9.10 9.66 16.13
CA ASP A 27 7.84 9.03 16.52
C ASP A 27 7.17 8.34 15.32
N PHE A 28 7.30 8.94 14.11
CA PHE A 28 6.89 8.28 12.88
C PHE A 28 7.61 6.95 12.69
N PHE A 29 8.93 6.91 12.78
CA PHE A 29 9.68 5.67 12.58
C PHE A 29 9.48 4.64 13.68
N LYS A 30 9.27 5.06 14.94
CA LYS A 30 8.85 4.14 16.01
C LYS A 30 7.53 3.48 15.67
N PHE A 31 6.52 4.28 15.30
CA PHE A 31 5.20 3.78 14.89
C PHE A 31 5.29 2.91 13.64
N TYR A 32 5.99 3.37 12.60
CA TYR A 32 6.16 2.67 11.33
C TYR A 32 6.78 1.28 11.54
N LYS A 33 7.89 1.20 12.27
CA LYS A 33 8.60 -0.06 12.55
C LYS A 33 7.76 -1.02 13.39
N ASP A 34 6.97 -0.52 14.34
CA ASP A 34 6.17 -1.35 15.26
C ASP A 34 4.81 -1.78 14.65
N LYS A 35 4.17 -0.92 13.88
CA LYS A 35 2.77 -1.11 13.46
C LYS A 35 2.56 -1.37 11.97
N LEU A 36 3.53 -1.04 11.10
CA LEU A 36 3.35 -1.17 9.65
C LEU A 36 4.23 -2.27 9.03
N ILE A 37 5.27 -2.73 9.75
CA ILE A 37 6.17 -3.77 9.27
C ILE A 37 5.84 -5.11 9.91
N TYR A 38 5.45 -6.08 9.09
CA TYR A 38 5.12 -7.44 9.50
C TYR A 38 5.99 -8.47 8.77
N LYS A 39 7.28 -8.56 9.14
CA LYS A 39 8.27 -9.45 8.49
C LYS A 39 7.86 -10.93 8.42
N ASN A 40 7.07 -11.39 9.39
CA ASN A 40 6.66 -12.79 9.49
C ASN A 40 5.32 -13.08 8.80
N ALA A 41 4.67 -12.06 8.22
CA ALA A 41 3.44 -12.26 7.48
C ALA A 41 3.68 -13.14 6.25
N LYS A 42 2.73 -14.04 5.98
CA LYS A 42 2.79 -14.95 4.84
C LYS A 42 1.53 -14.83 4.00
N PRO A 43 1.63 -15.07 2.69
CA PRO A 43 0.46 -15.12 1.83
C PRO A 43 -0.59 -16.11 2.35
N ASN A 44 -1.83 -15.65 2.39
CA ASN A 44 -2.97 -16.50 2.71
C ASN A 44 -3.53 -17.19 1.46
N LYS A 45 -4.58 -17.99 1.63
CA LYS A 45 -5.21 -18.74 0.53
C LYS A 45 -5.75 -17.84 -0.59
N ALA A 46 -6.19 -16.60 -0.28
CA ALA A 46 -6.67 -15.67 -1.29
C ALA A 46 -5.51 -15.18 -2.19
N HIS A 47 -4.37 -14.79 -1.61
CA HIS A 47 -3.18 -14.40 -2.38
C HIS A 47 -2.73 -15.53 -3.31
N ILE A 48 -2.69 -16.78 -2.79
CA ILE A 48 -2.29 -17.96 -3.57
C ILE A 48 -3.29 -18.25 -4.70
N ALA A 49 -4.59 -18.09 -4.44
CA ALA A 49 -5.62 -18.28 -5.47
C ALA A 49 -5.50 -17.26 -6.59
N LEU A 50 -5.28 -15.98 -6.25
CA LEU A 50 -5.08 -14.91 -7.24
C LEU A 50 -3.83 -15.16 -8.09
N ALA A 51 -2.70 -15.56 -7.50
CA ALA A 51 -1.50 -15.92 -8.24
C ALA A 51 -1.74 -17.11 -9.20
N LYS A 52 -2.54 -18.11 -8.81
CA LYS A 52 -2.93 -19.21 -9.70
C LYS A 52 -3.80 -18.73 -10.87
N LEU A 53 -4.77 -17.84 -10.61
CA LEU A 53 -5.61 -17.26 -11.65
C LEU A 53 -4.78 -16.44 -12.66
N GLU A 54 -3.80 -15.68 -12.18
CA GLU A 54 -2.86 -14.95 -13.04
C GLU A 54 -2.04 -15.92 -13.89
N LYS A 55 -1.46 -16.96 -13.29
CA LYS A 55 -0.69 -18.00 -14.01
C LYS A 55 -1.51 -18.70 -15.10
N CYS A 56 -2.82 -18.87 -14.87
CA CYS A 56 -3.75 -19.42 -15.87
C CYS A 56 -4.23 -18.38 -16.92
N GLY A 57 -3.72 -17.15 -16.87
CA GLY A 57 -4.10 -16.07 -17.79
C GLY A 57 -5.52 -15.51 -17.57
N LYS A 58 -6.20 -15.88 -16.49
CA LYS A 58 -7.56 -15.42 -16.15
C LYS A 58 -7.55 -14.09 -15.39
N LEU A 59 -6.60 -13.88 -14.50
CA LEU A 59 -6.40 -12.60 -13.81
C LEU A 59 -5.37 -11.78 -14.57
N LYS A 60 -5.72 -10.52 -14.88
CA LYS A 60 -4.87 -9.63 -15.69
C LYS A 60 -4.01 -8.71 -14.84
N ALA A 61 -4.54 -8.28 -13.70
CA ALA A 61 -3.83 -7.43 -12.75
C ALA A 61 -4.40 -7.56 -11.35
N ILE A 62 -3.60 -7.26 -10.35
CA ILE A 62 -4.01 -7.02 -8.97
C ILE A 62 -3.73 -5.55 -8.67
N ILE A 63 -4.73 -4.84 -8.16
CA ILE A 63 -4.61 -3.46 -7.71
C ILE A 63 -4.80 -3.48 -6.21
N THR A 64 -3.76 -3.13 -5.47
CA THR A 64 -3.78 -3.23 -4.02
C THR A 64 -3.47 -1.90 -3.34
N GLN A 65 -4.13 -1.66 -2.22
CA GLN A 65 -3.80 -0.58 -1.29
C GLN A 65 -2.83 -1.05 -0.20
N ASN A 66 -2.57 -2.36 -0.11
CA ASN A 66 -1.63 -2.91 0.85
C ASN A 66 -0.18 -2.66 0.42
N ILE A 67 0.68 -2.49 1.44
CA ILE A 67 2.10 -2.19 1.28
C ILE A 67 3.01 -3.37 1.65
N ASP A 68 2.43 -4.55 1.92
CA ASP A 68 3.06 -5.71 2.55
C ASP A 68 3.79 -6.66 1.59
N GLY A 69 3.62 -6.50 0.28
CA GLY A 69 4.24 -7.36 -0.74
C GLY A 69 3.73 -8.80 -0.79
N LEU A 70 2.64 -9.14 -0.08
CA LEU A 70 2.16 -10.52 0.02
C LEU A 70 1.64 -11.09 -1.30
N HIS A 71 1.15 -10.26 -2.22
CA HIS A 71 0.76 -10.70 -3.56
C HIS A 71 1.96 -11.19 -4.36
N GLN A 72 3.05 -10.42 -4.36
CA GLN A 72 4.30 -10.79 -5.03
C GLN A 72 4.92 -12.04 -4.38
N MET A 73 4.90 -12.12 -3.05
CA MET A 73 5.36 -13.29 -2.31
C MET A 73 4.54 -14.55 -2.64
N ALA A 74 3.26 -14.42 -2.96
CA ALA A 74 2.40 -15.52 -3.43
C ALA A 74 2.71 -15.95 -4.87
N GLY A 75 3.49 -15.17 -5.62
CA GLY A 75 3.87 -15.43 -6.99
C GLY A 75 3.14 -14.60 -8.05
N SER A 76 2.30 -13.63 -7.65
CA SER A 76 1.71 -12.68 -8.58
C SER A 76 2.76 -11.71 -9.14
N LYS A 77 2.67 -11.40 -10.44
CA LYS A 77 3.66 -10.57 -11.14
C LYS A 77 3.10 -9.20 -11.53
N ASN A 78 1.84 -9.15 -11.90
CA ASN A 78 1.20 -7.90 -12.34
C ASN A 78 0.41 -7.28 -11.19
N VAL A 79 1.14 -6.69 -10.25
CA VAL A 79 0.61 -6.08 -9.02
C VAL A 79 0.87 -4.58 -9.05
N PHE A 80 -0.20 -3.79 -8.96
CA PHE A 80 -0.14 -2.33 -8.88
C PHE A 80 -0.37 -1.91 -7.44
N GLU A 81 0.71 -1.51 -6.76
CA GLU A 81 0.73 -1.09 -5.36
C GLU A 81 0.43 0.40 -5.28
N LEU A 82 -0.84 0.77 -5.13
CA LEU A 82 -1.29 2.17 -5.13
C LEU A 82 -0.66 3.01 -4.01
N HIS A 83 -0.34 2.38 -2.89
CA HIS A 83 0.25 3.05 -1.74
C HIS A 83 1.73 2.68 -1.53
N GLY A 84 2.40 2.17 -2.58
CA GLY A 84 3.79 1.79 -2.51
C GLY A 84 4.05 0.51 -1.73
N SER A 85 5.25 0.37 -1.14
CA SER A 85 5.68 -0.86 -0.47
C SER A 85 6.69 -0.61 0.65
N VAL A 86 6.58 -1.34 1.75
CA VAL A 86 7.59 -1.35 2.82
C VAL A 86 8.93 -1.93 2.37
N HIS A 87 8.93 -2.70 1.28
CA HIS A 87 10.14 -3.36 0.76
C HIS A 87 11.05 -2.44 -0.07
N ARG A 88 10.59 -1.24 -0.40
CA ARG A 88 11.36 -0.22 -1.10
C ARG A 88 11.50 1.00 -0.20
N ASN A 89 12.73 1.50 -0.08
CA ASN A 89 13.01 2.70 0.71
C ASN A 89 14.06 3.51 -0.04
N TYR A 90 13.95 4.82 -0.04
CA TYR A 90 14.84 5.70 -0.79
C TYR A 90 15.34 6.85 0.05
N CYS A 91 16.62 7.17 -0.10
CA CYS A 91 17.15 8.42 0.43
C CYS A 91 16.42 9.61 -0.20
N GLU A 92 15.93 10.54 0.60
CA GLU A 92 15.18 11.71 0.10
C GLU A 92 16.04 12.65 -0.74
N ASN A 93 17.36 12.67 -0.52
CA ASN A 93 18.27 13.54 -1.27
C ASN A 93 18.92 12.84 -2.47
N CYS A 94 19.70 11.79 -2.27
CA CYS A 94 20.48 11.14 -3.34
C CYS A 94 19.74 9.99 -4.04
N ARG A 95 18.55 9.64 -3.59
CA ARG A 95 17.70 8.56 -4.13
C ARG A 95 18.31 7.16 -4.05
N LYS A 96 19.38 6.96 -3.26
CA LYS A 96 19.91 5.63 -2.99
C LYS A 96 18.82 4.72 -2.49
N PHE A 97 18.72 3.55 -3.11
CA PHE A 97 17.77 2.51 -2.75
C PHE A 97 18.25 1.70 -1.55
N TYR A 98 17.33 1.36 -0.67
CA TYR A 98 17.49 0.43 0.45
C TYR A 98 16.34 -0.57 0.44
N ASN A 99 16.61 -1.86 0.49
CA ASN A 99 15.56 -2.83 0.78
C ASN A 99 15.11 -2.70 2.25
N LEU A 100 14.07 -3.44 2.65
CA LEU A 100 13.52 -3.33 4.00
C LEU A 100 14.58 -3.67 5.07
N ASP A 101 15.33 -4.76 4.88
CA ASP A 101 16.33 -5.19 5.86
C ASP A 101 17.48 -4.20 5.96
N ASP A 102 17.97 -3.71 4.83
CA ASP A 102 19.04 -2.68 4.81
C ASP A 102 18.57 -1.42 5.54
N MET A 103 17.36 -0.92 5.28
CA MET A 103 16.81 0.26 5.95
C MET A 103 16.67 0.06 7.46
N LEU A 104 16.22 -1.14 7.88
CA LEU A 104 16.04 -1.45 9.32
C LEU A 104 17.37 -1.62 10.07
N ASN A 105 18.45 -1.92 9.35
CA ASN A 105 19.80 -2.08 9.92
C ASN A 105 20.57 -0.76 9.97
N LEU A 106 20.06 0.33 9.40
CA LEU A 106 20.67 1.65 9.56
C LEU A 106 20.60 2.10 11.03
N ASP A 107 21.66 2.78 11.47
CA ASP A 107 21.77 3.25 12.84
C ASP A 107 20.68 4.24 13.23
N GLY A 108 20.27 4.18 14.48
CA GLY A 108 19.31 5.11 15.08
C GLY A 108 17.84 4.75 14.85
N ILE A 109 16.98 5.59 15.41
CA ILE A 109 15.52 5.47 15.27
C ILE A 109 15.11 5.89 13.86
N VAL A 110 15.61 7.05 13.42
CA VAL A 110 15.42 7.59 12.08
C VAL A 110 16.56 7.06 11.20
N PRO A 111 16.25 6.31 10.13
CA PRO A 111 17.29 5.79 9.24
C PRO A 111 17.88 6.92 8.39
N HIS A 112 19.21 7.03 8.40
CA HIS A 112 19.95 8.01 7.61
C HIS A 112 20.80 7.33 6.52
N CYS A 113 20.84 7.95 5.37
CA CYS A 113 21.61 7.46 4.21
C CYS A 113 23.11 7.46 4.51
N GLU A 114 23.76 6.33 4.29
CA GLU A 114 25.21 6.16 4.50
C GLU A 114 26.07 7.04 3.57
N GLU A 115 25.51 7.47 2.42
CA GLU A 115 26.26 8.28 1.44
C GLU A 115 26.13 9.79 1.68
N CYS A 116 24.96 10.28 2.06
CA CYS A 116 24.72 11.72 2.15
C CYS A 116 24.11 12.20 3.46
N GLY A 117 23.82 11.28 4.40
CA GLY A 117 23.27 11.61 5.72
C GLY A 117 21.79 12.03 5.74
N SER A 118 21.12 12.12 4.61
CA SER A 118 19.69 12.47 4.56
C SER A 118 18.80 11.30 5.00
N ILE A 119 17.56 11.58 5.38
CA ILE A 119 16.61 10.57 5.83
C ILE A 119 16.32 9.57 4.70
N VAL A 120 16.25 8.29 5.04
CA VAL A 120 15.76 7.23 4.15
C VAL A 120 14.27 7.04 4.40
N LYS A 121 13.44 7.54 3.47
CA LYS A 121 11.97 7.43 3.55
C LYS A 121 11.49 6.13 2.93
N PRO A 122 10.56 5.40 3.59
CA PRO A 122 9.84 4.30 2.96
C PRO A 122 9.08 4.76 1.71
N ASP A 123 9.08 3.92 0.66
CA ASP A 123 8.25 4.12 -0.54
C ASP A 123 6.79 3.76 -0.25
N VAL A 124 6.25 4.38 0.79
CA VAL A 124 4.86 4.27 1.21
C VAL A 124 4.23 5.64 1.08
N VAL A 125 3.10 5.69 0.37
CA VAL A 125 2.32 6.92 0.20
C VAL A 125 1.63 7.24 1.52
N LEU A 126 2.03 8.34 2.12
CA LEU A 126 1.43 8.85 3.35
C LEU A 126 0.18 9.68 3.03
N TYR A 127 -0.71 9.86 4.03
CA TYR A 127 -1.74 10.89 3.88
C TYR A 127 -1.09 12.23 3.52
N GLU A 128 -1.77 13.04 2.70
CA GLU A 128 -1.29 14.31 2.13
C GLU A 128 -0.32 14.14 0.94
N GLU A 129 0.14 12.92 0.63
CA GLU A 129 0.97 12.65 -0.54
C GLU A 129 0.11 12.20 -1.74
N ALA A 130 0.57 12.52 -2.94
CA ALA A 130 -0.05 12.04 -4.17
C ALA A 130 0.33 10.58 -4.45
N LEU A 131 -0.58 9.84 -5.08
CA LEU A 131 -0.26 8.53 -5.65
C LEU A 131 0.67 8.70 -6.86
N ASP A 132 1.43 7.64 -7.15
CA ASP A 132 2.26 7.58 -8.35
C ASP A 132 1.38 7.54 -9.63
N ASP A 133 1.54 8.52 -10.50
CA ASP A 133 0.73 8.66 -11.72
C ASP A 133 0.88 7.48 -12.68
N GLU A 134 2.06 6.86 -12.76
CA GLU A 134 2.29 5.69 -13.63
C GLU A 134 1.52 4.48 -13.10
N VAL A 135 1.56 4.24 -11.79
CA VAL A 135 0.81 3.16 -11.11
C VAL A 135 -0.69 3.40 -11.25
N VAL A 136 -1.16 4.63 -11.05
CA VAL A 136 -2.57 5.01 -11.20
C VAL A 136 -3.05 4.76 -12.64
N ASN A 137 -2.30 5.21 -13.64
CA ASN A 137 -2.67 5.04 -15.05
C ASN A 137 -2.72 3.56 -15.45
N LYS A 138 -1.78 2.73 -14.98
CA LYS A 138 -1.78 1.28 -15.19
C LYS A 138 -3.00 0.63 -14.53
N ALA A 139 -3.33 1.01 -13.30
CA ALA A 139 -4.49 0.51 -12.57
C ALA A 139 -5.81 0.84 -13.29
N ILE A 140 -6.00 2.10 -13.66
CA ILE A 140 -7.20 2.57 -14.40
C ILE A 140 -7.30 1.84 -15.75
N SER A 141 -6.19 1.71 -16.48
CA SER A 141 -6.18 0.97 -17.75
C SER A 141 -6.57 -0.49 -17.57
N ALA A 142 -6.10 -1.16 -16.52
CA ALA A 142 -6.47 -2.55 -16.23
C ALA A 142 -7.95 -2.68 -15.88
N ILE A 143 -8.46 -1.80 -15.02
CA ILE A 143 -9.88 -1.78 -14.61
C ILE A 143 -10.79 -1.55 -15.82
N SER A 144 -10.48 -0.56 -16.67
CA SER A 144 -11.32 -0.19 -17.82
C SER A 144 -11.40 -1.26 -18.89
N LYS A 145 -10.45 -2.18 -18.97
CA LYS A 145 -10.36 -3.28 -19.93
C LYS A 145 -10.87 -4.62 -19.37
N ALA A 146 -11.22 -4.68 -18.11
CA ALA A 146 -11.64 -5.92 -17.47
C ALA A 146 -13.08 -6.29 -17.83
N ASP A 147 -13.35 -7.58 -18.03
CA ASP A 147 -14.70 -8.12 -18.20
C ASP A 147 -15.38 -8.38 -16.85
N LEU A 148 -14.56 -8.67 -15.83
CA LEU A 148 -14.96 -8.94 -14.46
C LEU A 148 -14.05 -8.15 -13.51
N LEU A 149 -14.67 -7.42 -12.58
CA LEU A 149 -14.00 -6.78 -11.46
C LEU A 149 -14.28 -7.54 -10.17
N ILE A 150 -13.22 -7.98 -9.49
CA ILE A 150 -13.32 -8.58 -8.15
C ILE A 150 -12.84 -7.55 -7.13
N ILE A 151 -13.69 -7.21 -6.18
CA ILE A 151 -13.39 -6.30 -5.07
C ILE A 151 -13.31 -7.11 -3.80
N GLY A 152 -12.15 -7.09 -3.13
CA GLY A 152 -11.92 -7.93 -1.95
C GLY A 152 -11.27 -7.19 -0.78
N GLY A 153 -11.77 -7.40 0.45
CA GLY A 153 -11.13 -6.99 1.68
C GLY A 153 -10.91 -5.48 1.83
N THR A 154 -11.76 -4.66 1.26
CA THR A 154 -11.66 -3.19 1.33
C THR A 154 -12.98 -2.57 1.75
N SER A 155 -12.92 -1.42 2.44
CA SER A 155 -14.09 -0.61 2.76
C SER A 155 -14.47 0.36 1.65
N LEU A 156 -13.57 0.58 0.67
CA LEU A 156 -13.70 1.57 -0.41
C LEU A 156 -13.96 3.00 0.11
N VAL A 157 -13.32 3.38 1.20
CA VAL A 157 -13.45 4.73 1.78
C VAL A 157 -12.20 5.59 1.60
N VAL A 158 -11.06 5.00 1.24
CA VAL A 158 -9.79 5.71 1.07
C VAL A 158 -9.68 6.21 -0.38
N TYR A 159 -9.80 7.51 -0.56
CA TYR A 159 -9.64 8.17 -1.85
C TYR A 159 -8.17 8.60 -2.08
N PRO A 160 -7.69 8.67 -3.36
CA PRO A 160 -8.47 8.50 -4.60
C PRO A 160 -8.70 7.05 -5.02
N ALA A 161 -8.06 6.06 -4.39
CA ALA A 161 -8.09 4.65 -4.80
C ALA A 161 -9.53 4.07 -4.86
N ALA A 162 -10.39 4.44 -3.92
CA ALA A 162 -11.79 4.01 -3.91
C ALA A 162 -12.57 4.43 -5.17
N GLY A 163 -12.23 5.58 -5.76
CA GLY A 163 -12.87 6.10 -6.97
C GLY A 163 -12.48 5.36 -8.25
N PHE A 164 -11.43 4.52 -8.23
CA PHE A 164 -10.97 3.85 -9.46
C PHE A 164 -11.96 2.82 -10.00
N ILE A 165 -12.86 2.29 -9.17
CA ILE A 165 -13.93 1.40 -9.62
C ILE A 165 -14.86 2.06 -10.65
N ASN A 166 -14.96 3.39 -10.67
CA ASN A 166 -15.80 4.14 -11.62
C ASN A 166 -15.27 4.05 -13.07
N TYR A 167 -14.01 3.63 -13.26
CA TYR A 167 -13.46 3.37 -14.58
C TYR A 167 -13.81 2.00 -15.13
N PHE A 168 -14.45 1.14 -14.34
CA PHE A 168 -14.88 -0.18 -14.81
C PHE A 168 -16.02 -0.07 -15.82
N LYS A 169 -15.85 -0.67 -16.98
CA LYS A 169 -16.82 -0.64 -18.11
C LYS A 169 -17.48 -1.99 -18.36
N GLY A 170 -17.07 -3.02 -17.63
CA GLY A 170 -17.65 -4.37 -17.73
C GLY A 170 -19.02 -4.47 -17.04
N LYS A 171 -19.60 -5.65 -17.12
CA LYS A 171 -20.95 -5.91 -16.58
C LYS A 171 -20.95 -6.64 -15.24
N ASN A 172 -19.84 -7.29 -14.89
CA ASN A 172 -19.81 -8.22 -13.76
C ASN A 172 -18.86 -7.70 -12.67
N ILE A 173 -19.41 -7.47 -11.48
CA ILE A 173 -18.64 -7.13 -10.29
C ILE A 173 -18.91 -8.20 -9.23
N VAL A 174 -17.84 -8.72 -8.64
CA VAL A 174 -17.89 -9.64 -7.49
C VAL A 174 -17.29 -8.94 -6.29
N VAL A 175 -18.01 -8.91 -5.18
CA VAL A 175 -17.55 -8.35 -3.91
C VAL A 175 -17.33 -9.49 -2.91
N ILE A 176 -16.12 -9.55 -2.35
CA ILE A 176 -15.75 -10.51 -1.31
C ILE A 176 -15.23 -9.69 -0.12
N ASN A 177 -16.12 -9.40 0.81
CA ASN A 177 -15.81 -8.55 1.96
C ASN A 177 -16.52 -9.04 3.21
N LYS A 178 -15.96 -8.70 4.39
CA LYS A 178 -16.59 -9.02 5.68
C LYS A 178 -17.86 -8.19 5.89
N ASP A 179 -17.77 -6.90 5.57
CA ASP A 179 -18.87 -5.95 5.75
C ASP A 179 -19.50 -5.62 4.38
N ASN A 180 -20.76 -5.22 4.41
CA ASN A 180 -21.47 -4.81 3.21
C ASN A 180 -20.87 -3.52 2.63
N ILE A 181 -20.58 -3.53 1.33
CA ILE A 181 -20.15 -2.35 0.58
C ILE A 181 -21.32 -1.86 -0.26
N ASN A 182 -21.70 -0.59 -0.11
CA ASN A 182 -22.72 0.03 -0.95
C ASN A 182 -22.09 0.55 -2.26
N LEU A 183 -21.95 -0.34 -3.25
CA LEU A 183 -21.38 0.01 -4.55
C LEU A 183 -22.18 1.10 -5.28
N ILE A 184 -23.51 1.14 -5.12
CA ILE A 184 -24.38 2.14 -5.78
C ILE A 184 -23.96 3.55 -5.35
N LYS A 185 -23.67 3.75 -4.06
CA LYS A 185 -23.23 5.06 -3.52
C LYS A 185 -21.83 5.46 -4.00
N ILE A 186 -20.99 4.49 -4.36
CA ILE A 186 -19.59 4.75 -4.74
C ILE A 186 -19.48 4.97 -6.25
N MET A 187 -20.36 4.34 -7.04
CA MET A 187 -20.37 4.42 -8.50
C MET A 187 -21.37 5.46 -9.05
N SER A 188 -22.05 6.20 -8.18
CA SER A 188 -22.91 7.34 -8.53
C SER A 188 -22.13 8.65 -8.54
#